data_be5b586c6f532641a20e390e6f1f7e86
#
_entry.id   be5b586c6f532641a20e390e6f1f7e86
#
_cell.length_a   1.000
_cell.length_b   1.000
_cell.length_c   1.000
_cell.angle_alpha   90.00
_cell.angle_beta   90.00
_cell.angle_gamma   90.00
#
_symmetry.space_group_name_H-M   'P 1'
#
loop_
_entity.id
_entity.type
_entity.pdbx_description
1 polymer ?
#
loop_
_entity_poly.entity_id
_entity_poly.type
_entity_poly.pdbx_seq_one_letter_code
_entity_poly.pdbx_strand_id
1 'polypeptide(L)'
;SAIKYAKVKPIRDENGIAVDFEIEGDFPKYGNDDDRVDSLAAKVVSTFMNKIRKHPTYRQSVPTMSLLTITSNVVYGTATGSTPDGRKAGEAFAPGANPMHGRDTHGAISSLASVAKMPWRDSSDGISNTFSIIPDALGKSGETFVSVSDFDIELDPSQLPNSNTNFACSEPNVTIKEDK
;
A
#
# COMPACT_ATOMS: atom_id res chain seq x y z
N SER A 1 -7.62 8.12 5.52
CA SER A 1 -8.98 7.63 5.91
C SER A 1 -9.36 8.10 7.29
N ALA A 2 -8.52 7.99 8.34
CA ALA A 2 -8.85 8.39 9.71
C ALA A 2 -9.48 9.78 9.81
N ILE A 3 -8.84 10.81 9.24
CA ILE A 3 -9.36 12.20 9.24
C ILE A 3 -10.73 12.32 8.56
N LYS A 4 -11.04 11.45 7.60
CA LYS A 4 -12.30 11.51 6.84
C LYS A 4 -13.44 10.78 7.53
N TYR A 5 -13.15 9.68 8.23
CA TYR A 5 -14.17 8.74 8.71
C TYR A 5 -14.23 8.62 10.23
N ALA A 6 -13.22 9.06 10.96
CA ALA A 6 -13.18 9.09 12.40
C ALA A 6 -12.99 10.52 12.92
N LYS A 7 -13.19 10.70 14.22
CA LYS A 7 -12.90 11.97 14.90
C LYS A 7 -11.48 11.91 15.46
N VAL A 8 -10.61 12.72 14.89
CA VAL A 8 -9.19 12.76 15.25
C VAL A 8 -8.92 14.05 16.03
N LYS A 9 -8.38 13.92 17.26
CA LYS A 9 -7.98 15.03 18.10
C LYS A 9 -6.46 15.01 18.28
N PRO A 10 -5.74 16.09 17.95
CA PRO A 10 -4.32 16.16 18.22
C PRO A 10 -4.07 16.34 19.72
N ILE A 11 -3.16 15.54 20.26
CA ILE A 11 -2.57 15.73 21.59
C ILE A 11 -1.36 16.65 21.39
N ARG A 12 -1.34 17.80 22.08
CA ARG A 12 -0.31 18.81 21.88
C ARG A 12 0.59 18.91 23.13
N ASP A 13 1.85 19.23 22.89
CA ASP A 13 2.80 19.57 23.92
C ASP A 13 2.61 21.03 24.45
N GLU A 14 3.47 21.45 25.33
CA GLU A 14 3.50 22.79 25.93
C GLU A 14 3.72 23.92 24.90
N ASN A 15 4.33 23.59 23.75
CA ASN A 15 4.58 24.50 22.63
C ASN A 15 3.43 24.52 21.61
N GLY A 16 2.37 23.73 21.84
CA GLY A 16 1.24 23.60 20.93
C GLY A 16 1.48 22.67 19.73
N ILE A 17 2.59 21.94 19.70
CA ILE A 17 2.95 21.00 18.63
C ILE A 17 2.21 19.69 18.86
N ALA A 18 1.60 19.14 17.81
CA ALA A 18 0.94 17.84 17.89
C ALA A 18 1.98 16.72 18.03
N VAL A 19 1.98 16.05 19.16
CA VAL A 19 2.90 14.95 19.50
C VAL A 19 2.25 13.58 19.34
N ASP A 20 0.93 13.50 19.47
CA ASP A 20 0.16 12.27 19.27
C ASP A 20 -1.29 12.61 18.86
N PHE A 21 -2.10 11.57 18.62
CA PHE A 21 -3.49 11.70 18.19
C PHE A 21 -4.38 10.73 18.96
N GLU A 22 -5.49 11.25 19.46
CA GLU A 22 -6.61 10.46 19.96
C GLU A 22 -7.60 10.25 18.83
N ILE A 23 -7.97 8.97 18.59
CA ILE A 23 -8.87 8.59 17.50
C ILE A 23 -10.13 7.99 18.12
N GLU A 24 -11.25 8.65 17.89
CA GLU A 24 -12.58 8.23 18.35
C GLU A 24 -13.40 7.75 17.14
N GLY A 25 -13.87 6.49 17.20
CA GLY A 25 -14.59 5.82 16.11
C GLY A 25 -13.70 4.94 15.24
N ASP A 26 -14.32 4.20 14.34
CA ASP A 26 -13.64 3.33 13.40
C ASP A 26 -13.53 3.98 12.01
N PHE A 27 -12.52 3.56 11.26
CA PHE A 27 -12.27 4.02 9.91
C PHE A 27 -11.71 2.89 9.04
N PRO A 28 -12.00 2.90 7.73
CA PRO A 28 -11.48 1.89 6.83
C PRO A 28 -9.95 1.95 6.74
N LYS A 29 -9.30 0.79 6.86
CA LYS A 29 -7.85 0.63 6.81
C LYS A 29 -7.45 0.02 5.48
N TYR A 30 -6.48 0.61 4.82
CA TYR A 30 -5.93 0.13 3.57
C TYR A 30 -5.33 -1.28 3.73
N GLY A 31 -5.55 -2.15 2.74
CA GLY A 31 -5.15 -3.54 2.78
C GLY A 31 -6.27 -4.52 3.15
N ASN A 32 -7.53 -4.08 3.11
CA ASN A 32 -8.70 -4.90 3.45
C ASN A 32 -9.75 -4.95 2.33
N ASP A 33 -9.38 -4.61 1.11
CA ASP A 33 -10.27 -4.55 -0.06
C ASP A 33 -11.48 -3.63 0.15
N ASP A 34 -11.25 -2.50 0.81
CA ASP A 34 -12.30 -1.51 1.09
C ASP A 34 -12.16 -0.30 0.16
N ASP A 35 -13.08 -0.18 -0.79
CA ASP A 35 -13.06 0.89 -1.81
C ASP A 35 -13.09 2.30 -1.22
N ARG A 36 -13.60 2.47 0.00
CA ARG A 36 -13.62 3.78 0.67
C ARG A 36 -12.22 4.31 0.95
N VAL A 37 -11.27 3.45 1.28
CA VAL A 37 -9.88 3.82 1.55
C VAL A 37 -8.99 3.59 0.33
N ASP A 38 -9.21 2.52 -0.42
CA ASP A 38 -8.41 2.18 -1.61
C ASP A 38 -8.52 3.29 -2.66
N SER A 39 -9.75 3.80 -2.91
CA SER A 39 -9.95 4.94 -3.80
C SER A 39 -9.29 6.24 -3.31
N LEU A 40 -9.16 6.43 -1.99
CA LEU A 40 -8.43 7.58 -1.45
C LEU A 40 -6.92 7.44 -1.71
N ALA A 41 -6.36 6.26 -1.52
CA ALA A 41 -4.95 5.98 -1.80
C ALA A 41 -4.65 6.20 -3.28
N ALA A 42 -5.43 5.61 -4.18
CA ALA A 42 -5.32 5.79 -5.62
C ALA A 42 -5.44 7.28 -6.02
N LYS A 43 -6.40 8.00 -5.44
CA LYS A 43 -6.59 9.43 -5.71
C LYS A 43 -5.36 10.26 -5.29
N VAL A 44 -4.73 9.97 -4.16
CA VAL A 44 -3.52 10.68 -3.72
C VAL A 44 -2.40 10.50 -4.74
N VAL A 45 -2.15 9.27 -5.17
CA VAL A 45 -1.12 8.93 -6.16
C VAL A 45 -1.37 9.67 -7.49
N SER A 46 -2.57 9.52 -8.06
CA SER A 46 -2.93 10.16 -9.33
C SER A 46 -2.90 11.69 -9.23
N THR A 47 -3.35 12.26 -8.10
CA THR A 47 -3.32 13.70 -7.90
C THR A 47 -1.89 14.23 -7.87
N PHE A 48 -0.99 13.53 -7.19
CA PHE A 48 0.42 13.90 -7.09
C PHE A 48 1.08 13.86 -8.48
N MET A 49 0.91 12.77 -9.21
CA MET A 49 1.47 12.63 -10.55
C MET A 49 0.93 13.66 -11.54
N ASN A 50 -0.39 13.90 -11.50
CA ASN A 50 -1.01 14.93 -12.34
C ASN A 50 -0.51 16.34 -12.02
N LYS A 51 -0.15 16.62 -10.77
CA LYS A 51 0.48 17.89 -10.39
C LYS A 51 1.90 18.00 -10.95
N ILE A 52 2.72 16.96 -10.78
CA ILE A 52 4.10 16.94 -11.27
C ILE A 52 4.14 17.14 -12.78
N ARG A 53 3.27 16.45 -13.53
CA ARG A 53 3.20 16.56 -15.01
C ARG A 53 2.86 17.98 -15.51
N LYS A 54 2.35 18.86 -14.66
CA LYS A 54 2.06 20.25 -15.03
C LYS A 54 3.29 21.17 -14.97
N HIS A 55 4.36 20.72 -14.35
CA HIS A 55 5.57 21.54 -14.24
C HIS A 55 6.48 21.33 -15.45
N PRO A 56 7.08 22.41 -15.98
CA PRO A 56 8.06 22.31 -17.05
C PRO A 56 9.30 21.57 -16.52
N THR A 57 9.83 20.69 -17.33
CA THR A 57 11.00 19.89 -17.01
C THR A 57 12.19 20.31 -17.87
N TYR A 58 13.41 20.03 -17.39
CA TYR A 58 14.60 20.24 -18.17
C TYR A 58 14.58 19.38 -19.44
N ARG A 59 14.87 20.01 -20.59
CA ARG A 59 14.83 19.37 -21.91
C ARG A 59 13.50 18.70 -22.28
N GLN A 60 12.39 19.16 -21.73
CA GLN A 60 11.06 18.60 -21.99
C GLN A 60 10.94 17.11 -21.65
N SER A 61 11.71 16.66 -20.67
CA SER A 61 11.60 15.28 -20.18
C SER A 61 10.22 15.03 -19.56
N VAL A 62 9.71 13.81 -19.70
CA VAL A 62 8.44 13.40 -19.08
C VAL A 62 8.72 12.89 -17.67
N PRO A 63 8.14 13.52 -16.64
CA PRO A 63 8.32 13.03 -15.27
C PRO A 63 7.61 11.68 -15.08
N THR A 64 8.29 10.77 -14.41
CA THR A 64 7.81 9.44 -14.02
C THR A 64 7.83 9.30 -12.50
N MET A 65 7.16 8.29 -11.99
CA MET A 65 7.07 8.04 -10.55
C MET A 65 7.03 6.54 -10.26
N SER A 66 7.63 6.15 -9.16
CA SER A 66 7.45 4.82 -8.56
C SER A 66 6.75 4.92 -7.21
N LEU A 67 6.07 3.84 -6.81
CA LEU A 67 5.65 3.58 -5.44
C LEU A 67 6.58 2.52 -4.86
N LEU A 68 7.80 2.92 -4.57
CA LEU A 68 8.87 2.03 -4.16
C LEU A 68 9.59 2.60 -2.94
N THR A 69 9.73 1.76 -1.91
CA THR A 69 10.69 1.97 -0.83
C THR A 69 11.38 0.65 -0.53
N ILE A 70 12.68 0.70 -0.26
CA ILE A 70 13.46 -0.49 0.11
C ILE A 70 13.74 -0.45 1.61
N THR A 71 14.48 0.55 2.07
CA THR A 71 14.83 0.73 3.49
C THR A 71 14.48 2.13 4.01
N SER A 72 14.22 3.06 3.13
CA SER A 72 13.91 4.46 3.47
C SER A 72 12.62 4.62 4.31
N ASN A 73 11.67 3.69 4.19
CA ASN A 73 10.48 3.65 5.01
C ASN A 73 10.80 3.56 6.52
N VAL A 74 11.84 2.84 6.90
CA VAL A 74 12.30 2.73 8.29
C VAL A 74 12.94 4.04 8.75
N VAL A 75 13.87 4.57 7.95
CA VAL A 75 14.60 5.81 8.26
C VAL A 75 13.63 7.00 8.40
N TYR A 76 12.72 7.15 7.44
CA TYR A 76 11.72 8.21 7.51
C TYR A 76 10.72 8.00 8.66
N GLY A 77 10.34 6.77 8.95
CA GLY A 77 9.49 6.45 10.10
C GLY A 77 10.12 6.84 11.41
N THR A 78 11.41 6.53 11.60
CA THR A 78 12.17 6.89 12.80
C THR A 78 12.23 8.41 13.02
N ALA A 79 12.32 9.19 11.95
CA ALA A 79 12.40 10.65 12.00
C ALA A 79 11.01 11.34 12.04
N THR A 80 9.91 10.59 11.95
CA THR A 80 8.55 11.15 11.83
C THR A 80 7.76 10.92 13.11
N GLY A 81 7.09 11.99 13.59
CA GLY A 81 6.15 11.94 14.71
C GLY A 81 4.93 11.05 14.46
N SER A 82 4.06 10.92 15.43
CA SER A 82 2.79 10.17 15.31
C SER A 82 1.93 10.72 14.17
N THR A 83 1.17 9.85 13.53
CA THR A 83 0.28 10.23 12.42
C THR A 83 -1.19 9.99 12.76
N PRO A 84 -2.13 10.77 12.17
CA PRO A 84 -3.55 10.72 12.50
C PRO A 84 -4.26 9.38 12.24
N ASP A 85 -3.59 8.44 11.62
CA ASP A 85 -4.09 7.09 11.38
C ASP A 85 -3.70 6.08 12.47
N GLY A 86 -2.99 6.55 13.51
CA GLY A 86 -2.60 5.76 14.68
C GLY A 86 -1.18 5.20 14.63
N ARG A 87 -0.37 5.51 13.60
CA ARG A 87 1.06 5.19 13.60
C ARG A 87 1.75 6.05 14.67
N LYS A 88 2.56 5.44 15.51
CA LYS A 88 3.29 6.14 16.57
C LYS A 88 4.61 6.73 16.08
N ALA A 89 5.11 7.75 16.80
CA ALA A 89 6.42 8.33 16.52
C ALA A 89 7.50 7.25 16.53
N GLY A 90 8.37 7.28 15.53
CA GLY A 90 9.46 6.32 15.38
C GLY A 90 9.09 4.98 14.72
N GLU A 91 7.81 4.65 14.58
CA GLU A 91 7.40 3.46 13.86
C GLU A 91 7.71 3.60 12.35
N ALA A 92 8.17 2.51 11.73
CA ALA A 92 8.41 2.48 10.30
C ALA A 92 7.14 2.73 9.49
N PHE A 93 7.25 3.41 8.35
CA PHE A 93 6.18 3.41 7.37
C PHE A 93 6.10 2.07 6.64
N ALA A 94 4.96 1.80 6.01
CA ALA A 94 4.84 0.65 5.12
C ALA A 94 5.80 0.79 3.93
N PRO A 95 6.45 -0.30 3.48
CA PRO A 95 7.28 -0.27 2.30
C PRO A 95 6.44 -0.26 1.03
N GLY A 96 6.82 0.57 0.05
CA GLY A 96 6.14 0.63 -1.25
C GLY A 96 4.64 0.88 -1.15
N ALA A 97 3.86 0.04 -1.79
CA ALA A 97 2.39 0.10 -1.77
C ALA A 97 1.75 -0.81 -0.71
N ASN A 98 2.54 -1.36 0.19
CA ASN A 98 2.04 -2.23 1.24
C ASN A 98 1.09 -1.50 2.21
N PRO A 99 0.13 -2.21 2.80
CA PRO A 99 -0.57 -1.73 3.99
C PRO A 99 0.40 -1.50 5.15
N MET A 100 0.03 -0.65 6.07
CA MET A 100 0.74 -0.53 7.35
C MET A 100 0.65 -1.85 8.13
N HIS A 101 1.74 -2.22 8.79
CA HIS A 101 1.84 -3.45 9.56
C HIS A 101 0.65 -3.66 10.50
N GLY A 102 0.04 -4.84 10.45
CA GLY A 102 -1.10 -5.22 11.27
C GLY A 102 -2.43 -4.54 10.93
N ARG A 103 -2.53 -3.85 9.79
CA ARG A 103 -3.76 -3.18 9.33
C ARG A 103 -4.57 -4.01 8.35
N ASP A 104 -3.95 -4.93 7.66
CA ASP A 104 -4.51 -5.87 6.69
C ASP A 104 -5.06 -7.11 7.39
N THR A 105 -6.21 -6.96 8.02
CA THR A 105 -6.82 -7.99 8.88
C THR A 105 -7.78 -8.94 8.15
N HIS A 106 -8.10 -8.67 6.88
CA HIS A 106 -9.03 -9.46 6.07
C HIS A 106 -8.33 -10.54 5.21
N GLY A 107 -7.07 -10.83 5.51
CA GLY A 107 -6.31 -11.88 4.85
C GLY A 107 -5.57 -11.42 3.58
N ALA A 108 -4.79 -12.36 3.03
CA ALA A 108 -3.86 -12.12 1.94
C ALA A 108 -4.52 -11.58 0.66
N ILE A 109 -5.63 -12.17 0.26
CA ILE A 109 -6.35 -11.80 -0.97
C ILE A 109 -6.82 -10.34 -0.88
N SER A 110 -7.41 -9.95 0.23
CA SER A 110 -7.89 -8.57 0.42
C SER A 110 -6.73 -7.56 0.45
N SER A 111 -5.59 -7.95 1.02
CA SER A 111 -4.38 -7.12 1.03
C SER A 111 -3.85 -6.89 -0.39
N LEU A 112 -3.73 -7.96 -1.19
CA LEU A 112 -3.30 -7.88 -2.59
C LEU A 112 -4.32 -7.15 -3.46
N ALA A 113 -5.62 -7.34 -3.24
CA ALA A 113 -6.68 -6.64 -3.97
C ALA A 113 -6.61 -5.12 -3.76
N SER A 114 -6.35 -4.66 -2.53
CA SER A 114 -6.14 -3.23 -2.26
C SER A 114 -4.93 -2.66 -3.02
N VAL A 115 -3.82 -3.41 -3.08
CA VAL A 115 -2.62 -3.01 -3.83
C VAL A 115 -2.89 -2.99 -5.33
N ALA A 116 -3.65 -3.96 -5.84
CA ALA A 116 -4.01 -4.05 -7.26
C ALA A 116 -4.83 -2.85 -7.76
N LYS A 117 -5.56 -2.17 -6.87
CA LYS A 117 -6.32 -0.95 -7.19
C LYS A 117 -5.47 0.32 -7.32
N MET A 118 -4.17 0.26 -7.08
CA MET A 118 -3.30 1.42 -7.24
C MET A 118 -3.21 1.85 -8.72
N PRO A 119 -3.05 3.16 -9.01
CA PRO A 119 -3.04 3.65 -10.39
C PRO A 119 -1.69 3.37 -11.07
N TRP A 120 -1.52 2.18 -11.58
CA TRP A 120 -0.30 1.68 -12.22
C TRP A 120 0.18 2.57 -13.38
N ARG A 121 -0.76 3.13 -14.14
CA ARG A 121 -0.43 4.07 -15.24
C ARG A 121 0.23 5.35 -14.77
N ASP A 122 -0.05 5.77 -13.53
CA ASP A 122 0.56 6.96 -12.93
C ASP A 122 1.89 6.65 -12.26
N SER A 123 2.17 5.37 -12.01
CA SER A 123 3.39 4.87 -11.36
C SER A 123 4.22 4.04 -12.34
N SER A 124 4.60 4.65 -13.47
CA SER A 124 5.25 3.98 -14.60
C SER A 124 6.63 3.40 -14.29
N ASP A 125 7.28 3.84 -13.21
CA ASP A 125 8.56 3.28 -12.75
C ASP A 125 8.41 2.11 -11.78
N GLY A 126 7.18 1.67 -11.58
CA GLY A 126 6.84 0.46 -10.83
C GLY A 126 6.24 0.70 -9.46
N ILE A 127 5.58 -0.34 -8.97
CA ILE A 127 4.99 -0.42 -7.64
C ILE A 127 5.57 -1.64 -6.94
N SER A 128 6.15 -1.46 -5.75
CA SER A 128 6.60 -2.60 -4.96
C SER A 128 5.54 -3.01 -3.95
N ASN A 129 5.33 -4.30 -3.87
CA ASN A 129 4.59 -4.94 -2.81
C ASN A 129 5.39 -6.12 -2.27
N THR A 130 5.70 -6.10 -0.98
CA THR A 130 6.37 -7.21 -0.30
C THR A 130 5.32 -7.97 0.47
N PHE A 131 5.06 -9.19 0.08
CA PHE A 131 4.11 -10.05 0.75
C PHE A 131 4.86 -11.19 1.44
N SER A 132 4.71 -11.29 2.76
CA SER A 132 5.31 -12.36 3.57
C SER A 132 4.25 -13.38 3.92
N ILE A 133 4.46 -14.62 3.51
CA ILE A 133 3.57 -15.74 3.81
C ILE A 133 4.20 -16.55 4.94
N ILE A 134 3.47 -16.66 6.05
CA ILE A 134 3.81 -17.59 7.11
C ILE A 134 3.00 -18.86 6.84
N PRO A 135 3.62 -20.01 6.62
CA PRO A 135 2.90 -21.25 6.27
C PRO A 135 1.78 -21.59 7.24
N ASP A 136 1.97 -21.34 8.52
CA ASP A 136 0.96 -21.60 9.55
C ASP A 136 -0.29 -20.72 9.41
N ALA A 137 -0.19 -19.56 8.78
CA ALA A 137 -1.33 -18.67 8.51
C ALA A 137 -2.19 -19.14 7.33
N LEU A 138 -1.65 -20.03 6.49
CA LEU A 138 -2.36 -20.61 5.34
C LEU A 138 -3.15 -21.88 5.68
N GLY A 139 -3.38 -22.15 6.96
CA GLY A 139 -4.27 -23.24 7.38
C GLY A 139 -3.56 -24.55 7.69
N LYS A 140 -2.51 -24.48 8.50
CA LYS A 140 -1.96 -25.67 9.09
C LYS A 140 -2.94 -26.26 10.12
N SER A 141 -3.82 -27.13 9.70
CA SER A 141 -4.40 -28.11 10.60
C SER A 141 -3.41 -29.28 10.71
N GLY A 142 -3.06 -29.71 11.89
CA GLY A 142 -2.02 -30.67 12.33
C GLY A 142 -1.51 -31.76 11.38
N GLU A 143 -2.09 -32.00 10.24
CA GLU A 143 -1.70 -33.04 9.27
C GLU A 143 -1.61 -32.54 7.80
N THR A 144 -2.08 -31.35 7.49
CA THR A 144 -2.03 -30.84 6.11
C THR A 144 -1.18 -29.59 6.07
N PHE A 145 -0.02 -29.68 5.47
CA PHE A 145 0.85 -28.57 5.18
C PHE A 145 0.50 -28.04 3.78
N VAL A 146 -0.04 -26.83 3.72
CA VAL A 146 -0.19 -26.10 2.45
C VAL A 146 1.12 -25.40 2.17
N SER A 147 1.81 -25.80 1.13
CA SER A 147 3.07 -25.18 0.73
C SER A 147 2.80 -23.92 -0.12
N VAL A 148 3.77 -23.02 -0.18
CA VAL A 148 3.68 -21.84 -1.05
C VAL A 148 3.57 -22.22 -2.53
N SER A 149 4.00 -23.42 -2.89
CA SER A 149 3.84 -23.99 -4.24
C SER A 149 2.40 -24.33 -4.62
N ASP A 150 1.50 -24.38 -3.64
CA ASP A 150 0.07 -24.64 -3.88
C ASP A 150 -0.69 -23.38 -4.30
N PHE A 151 -0.02 -22.24 -4.37
CA PHE A 151 -0.57 -20.98 -4.86
C PHE A 151 0.09 -20.59 -6.18
N ASP A 152 -0.67 -20.69 -7.24
CA ASP A 152 -0.30 -20.09 -8.53
C ASP A 152 -0.86 -18.67 -8.61
N ILE A 153 0.03 -17.69 -8.75
CA ILE A 153 -0.35 -16.31 -9.08
C ILE A 153 -0.27 -16.18 -10.58
N GLU A 154 -1.40 -16.25 -11.25
CA GLU A 154 -1.49 -16.07 -12.69
C GLU A 154 -1.72 -14.59 -13.02
N LEU A 155 -0.73 -13.96 -13.64
CA LEU A 155 -0.86 -12.61 -14.17
C LEU A 155 -1.38 -12.71 -15.60
N ASP A 156 -2.48 -12.02 -15.91
CA ASP A 156 -2.98 -11.92 -17.28
C ASP A 156 -1.99 -11.09 -18.13
N PRO A 157 -1.30 -11.72 -19.11
CA PRO A 157 -0.32 -11.01 -19.93
C PRO A 157 -0.91 -9.86 -20.75
N SER A 158 -2.23 -9.85 -21.00
CA SER A 158 -2.91 -8.78 -21.73
C SER A 158 -3.01 -7.49 -20.93
N GLN A 159 -2.87 -7.60 -19.61
CA GLN A 159 -2.89 -6.46 -18.69
C GLN A 159 -1.50 -5.88 -18.44
N LEU A 160 -0.45 -6.53 -18.93
CA LEU A 160 0.92 -6.03 -18.81
C LEU A 160 1.14 -4.92 -19.85
N PRO A 161 1.69 -3.77 -19.48
CA PRO A 161 2.08 -2.77 -20.46
C PRO A 161 3.19 -3.33 -21.36
N ASN A 162 3.08 -3.02 -22.65
CA ASN A 162 4.03 -3.48 -23.68
C ASN A 162 5.48 -3.30 -23.23
N SER A 163 6.12 -4.44 -23.11
CA SER A 163 7.54 -4.75 -23.02
C SER A 163 8.53 -3.57 -23.09
N ASN A 164 9.21 -3.36 -22.09
CA ASN A 164 10.62 -3.01 -21.85
C ASN A 164 10.87 -2.43 -20.47
N THR A 165 9.89 -2.48 -19.61
CA THR A 165 10.05 -2.02 -18.24
C THR A 165 9.67 -3.13 -17.27
N ASN A 166 10.57 -3.43 -16.40
CA ASN A 166 10.41 -4.33 -15.28
C ASN A 166 9.01 -4.22 -14.63
N PHE A 167 8.21 -5.25 -14.76
CA PHE A 167 7.03 -5.55 -13.95
C PHE A 167 6.13 -4.37 -13.51
N ALA A 168 5.70 -3.53 -14.42
CA ALA A 168 4.60 -2.64 -14.17
C ALA A 168 3.31 -3.28 -14.69
N CYS A 169 2.60 -3.99 -13.82
CA CYS A 169 1.27 -4.48 -14.15
C CYS A 169 0.28 -3.31 -14.18
N SER A 170 -0.39 -3.11 -15.29
CA SER A 170 -1.57 -2.25 -15.36
C SER A 170 -2.78 -3.08 -14.96
N GLU A 171 -3.27 -2.91 -13.75
CA GLU A 171 -4.44 -3.61 -13.21
C GLU A 171 -4.32 -5.15 -13.31
N PRO A 172 -3.53 -5.79 -12.45
CA PRO A 172 -3.43 -7.23 -12.46
C PRO A 172 -4.75 -7.86 -12.03
N ASN A 173 -5.37 -8.63 -12.91
CA ASN A 173 -6.29 -9.66 -12.47
C ASN A 173 -5.46 -10.76 -11.81
N VAL A 174 -5.29 -10.66 -10.50
CA VAL A 174 -4.64 -11.71 -9.72
C VAL A 174 -5.68 -12.77 -9.43
N THR A 175 -5.58 -13.89 -10.10
CA THR A 175 -6.39 -15.08 -9.80
C THR A 175 -5.54 -16.00 -8.95
N ILE A 176 -5.93 -16.22 -7.71
CA ILE A 176 -5.32 -17.24 -6.85
C ILE A 176 -6.10 -18.53 -7.10
N LYS A 177 -5.44 -19.53 -7.63
CA LYS A 177 -6.02 -20.89 -7.76
C LYS A 177 -5.52 -21.72 -6.58
N GLU A 178 -6.45 -22.32 -5.85
CA GLU A 178 -6.12 -23.43 -4.96
C GLU A 178 -6.10 -24.71 -5.80
N ASP A 179 -4.98 -25.37 -5.87
CA ASP A 179 -4.93 -26.74 -6.35
C ASP A 179 -5.63 -27.67 -5.34
N LYS A 180 -6.61 -28.42 -5.84
CA LYS A 180 -7.38 -29.39 -5.06
C LYS A 180 -6.60 -30.67 -4.88
#